data_8a991911e2a108e5c577cb805875fed4
#
_entry.id   8a991911e2a108e5c577cb805875fed4
#
_cell.length_a   1.000
_cell.length_b   1.000
_cell.length_c   1.000
_cell.angle_alpha   90.00
_cell.angle_beta   90.00
_cell.angle_gamma   90.00
#
_symmetry.space_group_name_H-M   'P 1'
#
loop_
_entity.id
_entity.type
_entity.pdbx_description
1 polymer ?
#
loop_
_entity_poly.entity_id
_entity_poly.type
_entity_poly.pdbx_seq_one_letter_code
_entity_poly.pdbx_strand_id
1 'polypeptide(L)'
;MTYRVIQWATGGVGRASIQGIVSHPDLDLVGCWVHSAEKVGLDVGEICGMDFLGVTATDNVKELLALDADCVMYAPIFANRKEIVRILESGKNVVTPLGYFYPGKRDVSDLETACQRGGVTLHGTGIHPGGITERFPLMVSALSRNITHVRAEEFSDIRTYGAPYVVGEIMLFGKTPEEASKSPMLDVMGGGFLESIDMVADALGFALDDQKRTQHAVAIATRPIDSPIGIIEPGLVAAQRFTWEGTVRGQAVITVRTNWFMGEEGFDPAWSFGPEGERFEVEVQGDPNSKVSFRGWHPESVAAGLKRNPGIVATGIHVVSAIPYVVEAQPGIKTYLDLPLVSGRAAQEFAK
;
A
#
# COMPACT_ATOMS: atom_id res chain seq x y z
N MET A 1 15.82 -0.06 22.13
CA MET A 1 16.38 -1.22 21.36
C MET A 1 16.17 -0.86 19.89
N THR A 2 17.20 -1.00 19.06
CA THR A 2 17.11 -0.58 17.65
C THR A 2 16.99 -1.83 16.79
N TYR A 3 15.96 -1.90 15.94
CA TYR A 3 15.74 -3.01 15.02
C TYR A 3 16.50 -2.79 13.72
N ARG A 4 17.17 -3.81 13.25
CA ARG A 4 18.01 -3.82 12.04
C ARG A 4 17.15 -4.21 10.83
N VAL A 5 17.06 -3.33 9.85
CA VAL A 5 16.13 -3.47 8.72
C VAL A 5 16.89 -3.59 7.40
N ILE A 6 16.49 -4.54 6.58
CA ILE A 6 16.89 -4.64 5.17
C ILE A 6 15.76 -4.08 4.32
N GLN A 7 16.08 -3.11 3.47
CA GLN A 7 15.14 -2.65 2.44
C GLN A 7 15.23 -3.56 1.21
N TRP A 8 14.08 -4.04 0.73
CA TRP A 8 14.01 -4.85 -0.47
C TRP A 8 13.34 -4.09 -1.60
N ALA A 9 14.13 -3.66 -2.59
CA ALA A 9 13.83 -2.78 -3.72
C ALA A 9 13.72 -1.28 -3.38
N THR A 10 14.05 -0.46 -4.40
CA THR A 10 14.20 1.00 -4.31
C THR A 10 13.30 1.74 -5.31
N GLY A 11 12.07 1.23 -5.53
CA GLY A 11 11.01 1.93 -6.24
C GLY A 11 10.45 3.11 -5.42
N GLY A 12 9.35 3.72 -5.84
CA GLY A 12 8.73 4.86 -5.13
C GLY A 12 8.47 4.57 -3.65
N VAL A 13 7.78 3.47 -3.36
CA VAL A 13 7.51 3.03 -1.97
C VAL A 13 8.80 2.70 -1.25
N GLY A 14 9.74 1.97 -1.89
CA GLY A 14 11.02 1.61 -1.27
C GLY A 14 11.85 2.82 -0.85
N ARG A 15 11.93 3.88 -1.67
CA ARG A 15 12.60 5.13 -1.31
C ARG A 15 11.93 5.85 -0.14
N ALA A 16 10.59 5.91 -0.16
CA ALA A 16 9.84 6.47 0.97
C ALA A 16 10.07 5.67 2.26
N SER A 17 10.15 4.35 2.16
CA SER A 17 10.45 3.48 3.30
C SER A 17 11.88 3.67 3.82
N ILE A 18 12.89 3.80 2.95
CA ILE A 18 14.26 4.11 3.37
C ILE A 18 14.30 5.42 4.14
N GLN A 19 13.65 6.49 3.64
CA GLN A 19 13.53 7.76 4.35
C GLN A 19 12.87 7.58 5.72
N GLY A 20 11.81 6.76 5.78
CA GLY A 20 11.12 6.41 7.01
C GLY A 20 12.01 5.65 8.00
N ILE A 21 12.76 4.65 7.55
CA ILE A 21 13.68 3.86 8.38
C ILE A 21 14.77 4.75 8.96
N VAL A 22 15.42 5.56 8.12
CA VAL A 22 16.52 6.46 8.54
C VAL A 22 16.06 7.52 9.55
N SER A 23 14.82 8.00 9.43
CA SER A 23 14.26 8.99 10.37
C SER A 23 13.65 8.38 11.64
N HIS A 24 13.51 7.05 11.71
CA HIS A 24 12.86 6.38 12.83
C HIS A 24 13.86 6.09 13.96
N PRO A 25 13.61 6.52 15.21
CA PRO A 25 14.59 6.40 16.32
C PRO A 25 14.91 4.95 16.70
N ASP A 26 14.01 4.00 16.39
CA ASP A 26 14.14 2.61 16.79
C ASP A 26 14.55 1.69 15.63
N LEU A 27 14.91 2.23 14.44
CA LEU A 27 15.27 1.45 13.27
C LEU A 27 16.65 1.81 12.74
N ASP A 28 17.36 0.81 12.18
CA ASP A 28 18.67 0.96 11.56
C ASP A 28 18.67 0.26 10.20
N LEU A 29 18.99 0.98 9.12
CA LEU A 29 19.10 0.41 7.78
C LEU A 29 20.44 -0.29 7.63
N VAL A 30 20.44 -1.63 7.51
CA VAL A 30 21.66 -2.43 7.46
C VAL A 30 21.94 -3.11 6.13
N GLY A 31 21.00 -3.07 5.20
CA GLY A 31 21.15 -3.66 3.88
C GLY A 31 20.09 -3.18 2.90
N CYS A 32 20.38 -3.27 1.61
CA CYS A 32 19.43 -2.89 0.56
C CYS A 32 19.58 -3.80 -0.66
N TRP A 33 18.49 -4.48 -1.03
CA TRP A 33 18.44 -5.22 -2.27
C TRP A 33 17.94 -4.35 -3.43
N VAL A 34 18.61 -4.48 -4.57
CA VAL A 34 18.22 -3.80 -5.82
C VAL A 34 18.16 -4.79 -6.98
N HIS A 35 17.19 -4.55 -7.87
CA HIS A 35 17.02 -5.34 -9.08
C HIS A 35 17.88 -4.84 -10.25
N SER A 36 18.04 -3.52 -10.37
CA SER A 36 18.73 -2.89 -11.47
C SER A 36 20.23 -2.92 -11.28
N ALA A 37 20.96 -3.43 -12.28
CA ALA A 37 22.42 -3.55 -12.23
C ALA A 37 23.13 -2.20 -12.02
N GLU A 38 22.58 -1.12 -12.54
CA GLU A 38 23.14 0.25 -12.38
C GLU A 38 23.07 0.77 -10.94
N LYS A 39 22.31 0.13 -10.05
CA LYS A 39 22.24 0.49 -8.63
C LYS A 39 23.14 -0.36 -7.75
N VAL A 40 23.64 -1.48 -8.28
CA VAL A 40 24.55 -2.37 -7.51
C VAL A 40 25.84 -1.65 -7.22
N GLY A 41 26.28 -1.66 -5.96
CA GLY A 41 27.48 -1.00 -5.50
C GLY A 41 27.33 0.49 -5.15
N LEU A 42 26.17 1.12 -5.45
CA LEU A 42 25.91 2.49 -5.03
C LEU A 42 25.52 2.56 -3.55
N ASP A 43 25.80 3.69 -2.91
CA ASP A 43 25.26 3.99 -1.60
C ASP A 43 23.74 4.23 -1.68
N VAL A 44 23.01 3.71 -0.70
CA VAL A 44 21.53 3.81 -0.66
C VAL A 44 21.07 5.26 -0.53
N GLY A 45 21.84 6.11 0.14
CA GLY A 45 21.60 7.56 0.20
C GLY A 45 21.62 8.18 -1.19
N GLU A 46 22.63 7.84 -2.01
CA GLU A 46 22.71 8.31 -3.41
C GLU A 46 21.49 7.88 -4.22
N ILE A 47 21.08 6.61 -4.13
CA ILE A 47 19.90 6.08 -4.82
C ILE A 47 18.63 6.84 -4.43
N CYS A 48 18.53 7.30 -3.18
CA CYS A 48 17.37 7.98 -2.62
C CYS A 48 17.43 9.51 -2.70
N GLY A 49 18.57 10.09 -3.17
CA GLY A 49 18.79 11.54 -3.16
C GLY A 49 18.93 12.11 -1.74
N MET A 50 19.55 11.33 -0.85
CA MET A 50 19.84 11.68 0.56
C MET A 50 21.37 11.78 0.75
N ASP A 51 21.79 12.20 1.93
CA ASP A 51 23.18 12.13 2.34
C ASP A 51 23.69 10.68 2.38
N PHE A 52 25.00 10.52 2.38
CA PHE A 52 25.66 9.21 2.42
C PHE A 52 25.24 8.43 3.68
N LEU A 53 24.69 7.22 3.47
CA LEU A 53 24.19 6.37 4.55
C LEU A 53 25.17 5.28 4.98
N GLY A 54 26.20 4.99 4.18
CA GLY A 54 27.16 3.92 4.46
C GLY A 54 26.60 2.51 4.20
N VAL A 55 25.45 2.39 3.54
CA VAL A 55 24.81 1.12 3.17
C VAL A 55 24.92 0.94 1.67
N THR A 56 25.66 -0.08 1.24
CA THR A 56 25.84 -0.39 -0.19
C THR A 56 24.69 -1.26 -0.69
N ALA A 57 24.08 -0.85 -1.80
CA ALA A 57 23.06 -1.64 -2.47
C ALA A 57 23.66 -2.85 -3.20
N THR A 58 23.01 -4.01 -3.10
CA THR A 58 23.45 -5.26 -3.71
C THR A 58 22.29 -6.05 -4.33
N ASP A 59 22.56 -6.86 -5.33
CA ASP A 59 21.67 -7.87 -5.88
C ASP A 59 21.92 -9.27 -5.30
N ASN A 60 22.92 -9.40 -4.43
CA ASN A 60 23.34 -10.67 -3.81
C ASN A 60 22.41 -11.04 -2.63
N VAL A 61 21.35 -11.79 -2.94
CA VAL A 61 20.37 -12.27 -1.94
C VAL A 61 21.03 -13.07 -0.81
N LYS A 62 22.07 -13.88 -1.10
CA LYS A 62 22.73 -14.68 -0.05
C LYS A 62 23.46 -13.82 0.98
N GLU A 63 24.11 -12.76 0.51
CA GLU A 63 24.78 -11.79 1.36
C GLU A 63 23.79 -11.10 2.29
N LEU A 64 22.67 -10.61 1.74
CA LEU A 64 21.62 -9.95 2.53
C LEU A 64 20.97 -10.89 3.55
N LEU A 65 20.68 -12.13 3.17
CA LEU A 65 20.11 -13.10 4.12
C LEU A 65 21.09 -13.54 5.22
N ALA A 66 22.40 -13.38 5.01
CA ALA A 66 23.43 -13.64 6.02
C ALA A 66 23.64 -12.47 7.00
N LEU A 67 23.12 -11.28 6.70
CA LEU A 67 23.20 -10.15 7.63
C LEU A 67 22.43 -10.46 8.92
N ASP A 68 22.96 -9.97 10.03
CA ASP A 68 22.24 -9.89 11.28
C ASP A 68 21.18 -8.77 11.14
N ALA A 69 19.94 -9.14 10.93
CA ALA A 69 18.84 -8.22 10.70
C ALA A 69 17.52 -8.81 11.21
N ASP A 70 16.67 -7.94 11.77
CA ASP A 70 15.41 -8.32 12.40
C ASP A 70 14.25 -8.38 11.41
N CYS A 71 14.27 -7.51 10.39
CA CYS A 71 13.14 -7.35 9.48
C CYS A 71 13.57 -7.00 8.06
N VAL A 72 12.81 -7.48 7.09
CA VAL A 72 12.88 -7.07 5.69
C VAL A 72 11.63 -6.26 5.35
N MET A 73 11.82 -5.00 4.94
CA MET A 73 10.78 -4.21 4.28
C MET A 73 10.75 -4.59 2.80
N TYR A 74 9.75 -5.40 2.41
CA TYR A 74 9.69 -6.08 1.12
C TYR A 74 8.75 -5.35 0.16
N ALA A 75 9.29 -4.63 -0.83
CA ALA A 75 8.50 -3.79 -1.74
C ALA A 75 8.98 -3.82 -3.22
N PRO A 76 9.22 -4.99 -3.84
CA PRO A 76 9.41 -5.08 -5.30
C PRO A 76 8.11 -4.75 -6.05
N ILE A 77 8.12 -4.81 -7.39
CA ILE A 77 6.91 -4.56 -8.20
C ILE A 77 5.85 -5.65 -7.97
N PHE A 78 6.27 -6.90 -7.91
CA PHE A 78 5.41 -8.06 -7.64
C PHE A 78 5.97 -8.88 -6.50
N ALA A 79 5.09 -9.40 -5.65
CA ALA A 79 5.48 -10.32 -4.60
C ALA A 79 5.96 -11.66 -5.20
N ASN A 80 7.12 -12.12 -4.75
CA ASN A 80 7.62 -13.46 -5.04
C ASN A 80 7.51 -14.32 -3.77
N ARG A 81 6.49 -15.18 -3.74
CA ARG A 81 6.20 -16.03 -2.58
C ARG A 81 7.39 -16.90 -2.15
N LYS A 82 8.15 -17.47 -3.11
CA LYS A 82 9.33 -18.30 -2.80
C LYS A 82 10.46 -17.48 -2.18
N GLU A 83 10.59 -16.23 -2.58
CA GLU A 83 11.57 -15.32 -2.01
C GLU A 83 11.18 -14.94 -0.57
N ILE A 84 9.90 -14.62 -0.33
CA ILE A 84 9.39 -14.35 1.02
C ILE A 84 9.61 -15.55 1.94
N VAL A 85 9.30 -16.78 1.49
CA VAL A 85 9.58 -18.02 2.26
C VAL A 85 11.06 -18.09 2.65
N ARG A 86 11.98 -17.85 1.71
CA ARG A 86 13.42 -17.88 2.00
C ARG A 86 13.87 -16.80 3.00
N ILE A 87 13.27 -15.61 2.93
CA ILE A 87 13.51 -14.53 3.89
C ILE A 87 13.05 -14.94 5.27
N LEU A 88 11.84 -15.44 5.41
CA LEU A 88 11.27 -15.91 6.67
C LEU A 88 12.10 -17.07 7.27
N GLU A 89 12.45 -18.08 6.46
CA GLU A 89 13.29 -19.22 6.91
C GLU A 89 14.70 -18.79 7.34
N SER A 90 15.20 -17.62 6.90
CA SER A 90 16.47 -17.06 7.36
C SER A 90 16.38 -16.35 8.71
N GLY A 91 15.22 -16.39 9.38
CA GLY A 91 15.03 -15.80 10.69
C GLY A 91 14.76 -14.29 10.65
N LYS A 92 14.20 -13.75 9.55
CA LYS A 92 13.87 -12.32 9.38
C LYS A 92 12.38 -12.12 9.21
N ASN A 93 11.81 -11.22 10.00
CA ASN A 93 10.43 -10.79 9.82
C ASN A 93 10.25 -10.13 8.46
N VAL A 94 9.03 -10.12 7.93
CA VAL A 94 8.72 -9.46 6.66
C VAL A 94 7.52 -8.53 6.84
N VAL A 95 7.66 -7.28 6.42
CA VAL A 95 6.57 -6.33 6.25
C VAL A 95 6.46 -5.97 4.76
N THR A 96 5.24 -5.91 4.21
CA THR A 96 5.08 -5.71 2.77
C THR A 96 3.76 -5.02 2.40
N PRO A 97 3.75 -4.12 1.38
CA PRO A 97 2.52 -3.58 0.82
C PRO A 97 1.93 -4.44 -0.31
N LEU A 98 2.45 -5.65 -0.53
CA LEU A 98 2.15 -6.47 -1.70
C LEU A 98 1.23 -7.68 -1.42
N GLY A 99 0.20 -7.50 -0.61
CA GLY A 99 -0.74 -8.56 -0.25
C GLY A 99 -0.51 -9.11 1.16
N TYR A 100 -1.14 -10.24 1.46
CA TYR A 100 -1.14 -10.87 2.80
C TYR A 100 -1.77 -9.97 3.88
N PHE A 101 -2.69 -9.09 3.49
CA PHE A 101 -3.44 -8.22 4.41
C PHE A 101 -4.36 -9.05 5.29
N TYR A 102 -5.12 -9.96 4.67
CA TYR A 102 -5.99 -10.93 5.32
C TYR A 102 -6.11 -12.19 4.46
N PRO A 103 -5.11 -13.07 4.45
CA PRO A 103 -5.07 -14.20 3.52
C PRO A 103 -6.14 -15.27 3.74
N GLY A 104 -6.85 -15.27 4.85
CA GLY A 104 -7.99 -16.06 5.29
C GLY A 104 -8.28 -17.37 4.56
N LYS A 105 -8.83 -17.30 3.35
CA LYS A 105 -9.24 -18.47 2.54
C LYS A 105 -8.18 -18.99 1.59
N ARG A 106 -7.04 -18.29 1.45
CA ARG A 106 -5.94 -18.72 0.57
C ARG A 106 -5.06 -19.75 1.27
N ASP A 107 -4.52 -20.70 0.51
CA ASP A 107 -3.48 -21.57 1.05
C ASP A 107 -2.17 -20.80 1.23
N VAL A 108 -1.80 -20.56 2.47
CA VAL A 108 -0.57 -19.90 2.93
C VAL A 108 0.26 -20.79 3.84
N SER A 109 0.04 -22.11 3.80
CA SER A 109 0.65 -23.10 4.70
C SER A 109 2.18 -23.13 4.65
N ASP A 110 2.79 -22.89 3.49
CA ASP A 110 4.24 -22.77 3.34
C ASP A 110 4.79 -21.49 4.00
N LEU A 111 4.08 -20.36 3.93
CA LEU A 111 4.44 -19.11 4.60
C LEU A 111 4.31 -19.26 6.12
N GLU A 112 3.22 -19.85 6.62
CA GLU A 112 3.06 -20.14 8.03
C GLU A 112 4.16 -21.07 8.52
N THR A 113 4.47 -22.12 7.77
CA THR A 113 5.58 -23.03 8.09
C THR A 113 6.92 -22.31 8.14
N ALA A 114 7.18 -21.41 7.17
CA ALA A 114 8.40 -20.61 7.13
C ALA A 114 8.50 -19.65 8.32
N CYS A 115 7.40 -18.99 8.70
CA CYS A 115 7.34 -18.15 9.89
C CYS A 115 7.68 -18.97 11.16
N GLN A 116 7.10 -20.15 11.32
CA GLN A 116 7.36 -21.01 12.48
C GLN A 116 8.80 -21.51 12.53
N ARG A 117 9.37 -21.91 11.39
CA ARG A 117 10.77 -22.36 11.32
C ARG A 117 11.76 -21.25 11.63
N GLY A 118 11.51 -20.05 11.10
CA GLY A 118 12.35 -18.88 11.33
C GLY A 118 12.13 -18.22 12.70
N GLY A 119 11.03 -18.54 13.38
CA GLY A 119 10.63 -17.85 14.61
C GLY A 119 10.20 -16.39 14.36
N VAL A 120 9.60 -16.09 13.22
CA VAL A 120 9.37 -14.73 12.69
C VAL A 120 7.95 -14.53 12.16
N THR A 121 7.63 -13.30 11.84
CA THR A 121 6.29 -12.84 11.45
C THR A 121 6.29 -12.28 10.03
N LEU A 122 5.22 -12.56 9.27
CA LEU A 122 4.86 -11.90 8.02
C LEU A 122 3.64 -10.99 8.28
N HIS A 123 3.73 -9.72 7.87
CA HIS A 123 2.61 -8.77 7.94
C HIS A 123 2.44 -8.01 6.62
N GLY A 124 1.25 -8.13 6.03
CA GLY A 124 0.81 -7.32 4.90
C GLY A 124 0.16 -6.02 5.37
N THR A 125 0.66 -4.88 4.91
CA THR A 125 0.10 -3.57 5.23
C THR A 125 0.53 -2.51 4.23
N GLY A 126 -0.21 -1.42 4.14
CA GLY A 126 0.03 -0.28 3.27
C GLY A 126 -0.93 0.84 3.63
N ILE A 127 -1.21 1.74 2.68
CA ILE A 127 -2.23 2.76 2.96
C ILE A 127 -3.59 2.37 2.37
N HIS A 128 -3.61 1.89 1.11
CA HIS A 128 -4.83 1.51 0.39
C HIS A 128 -4.52 0.47 -0.70
N PRO A 129 -4.60 -0.84 -0.40
CA PRO A 129 -5.07 -1.51 0.83
C PRO A 129 -4.17 -1.31 2.05
N GLY A 130 -4.75 -1.45 3.25
CA GLY A 130 -4.06 -1.38 4.53
C GLY A 130 -4.74 -0.41 5.52
N GLY A 131 -4.09 0.71 5.83
CA GLY A 131 -4.59 1.68 6.81
C GLY A 131 -6.01 2.14 6.54
N ILE A 132 -6.28 2.61 5.33
CA ILE A 132 -7.60 3.18 4.94
C ILE A 132 -8.66 2.11 4.79
N THR A 133 -8.31 0.92 4.30
CA THR A 133 -9.30 -0.14 4.03
C THR A 133 -9.61 -1.02 5.23
N GLU A 134 -8.75 -1.02 6.24
CA GLU A 134 -8.80 -1.97 7.35
C GLU A 134 -8.71 -1.27 8.70
N ARG A 135 -7.53 -0.75 9.00
CA ARG A 135 -7.21 -0.22 10.32
C ARG A 135 -8.13 0.93 10.75
N PHE A 136 -8.27 1.95 9.90
CA PHE A 136 -9.09 3.11 10.25
C PHE A 136 -10.59 2.81 10.26
N PRO A 137 -11.17 2.05 9.32
CA PRO A 137 -12.55 1.57 9.46
C PRO A 137 -12.79 0.82 10.77
N LEU A 138 -11.91 -0.09 11.15
CA LEU A 138 -12.06 -0.84 12.40
C LEU A 138 -11.98 0.07 13.64
N MET A 139 -11.04 1.03 13.65
CA MET A 139 -10.95 2.01 14.75
C MET A 139 -12.17 2.92 14.85
N VAL A 140 -12.64 3.44 13.71
CA VAL A 140 -13.80 4.35 13.66
C VAL A 140 -15.10 3.62 14.00
N SER A 141 -15.22 2.34 13.59
CA SER A 141 -16.40 1.52 13.88
C SER A 141 -16.71 1.38 15.36
N ALA A 142 -15.67 1.43 16.22
CA ALA A 142 -15.84 1.35 17.66
C ALA A 142 -16.65 2.53 18.28
N LEU A 143 -16.90 3.60 17.50
CA LEU A 143 -17.72 4.73 17.90
C LEU A 143 -19.23 4.52 17.63
N SER A 144 -19.59 3.47 16.88
CA SER A 144 -20.96 3.27 16.37
C SER A 144 -21.52 1.91 16.78
N ARG A 145 -22.80 1.85 17.06
CA ARG A 145 -23.57 0.60 17.17
C ARG A 145 -24.47 0.40 15.94
N ASN A 146 -25.00 -0.81 15.76
CA ASN A 146 -25.90 -1.13 14.65
C ASN A 146 -25.35 -0.70 13.28
N ILE A 147 -24.09 -1.05 13.02
CA ILE A 147 -23.39 -0.69 11.79
C ILE A 147 -24.07 -1.39 10.62
N THR A 148 -24.44 -0.61 9.61
CA THR A 148 -25.11 -1.09 8.40
C THR A 148 -24.24 -1.02 7.16
N HIS A 149 -23.22 -0.13 7.16
CA HIS A 149 -22.31 0.01 6.02
C HIS A 149 -20.98 0.62 6.46
N VAL A 150 -19.89 0.17 5.81
CA VAL A 150 -18.55 0.73 5.93
C VAL A 150 -18.03 1.07 4.54
N ARG A 151 -17.49 2.28 4.35
CA ARG A 151 -16.88 2.71 3.10
C ARG A 151 -15.47 3.20 3.34
N ALA A 152 -14.53 2.71 2.53
CA ALA A 152 -13.17 3.23 2.40
C ALA A 152 -12.97 3.69 0.95
N GLU A 153 -12.53 4.93 0.74
CA GLU A 153 -12.44 5.53 -0.58
C GLU A 153 -11.19 6.39 -0.74
N GLU A 154 -10.55 6.28 -1.90
CA GLU A 154 -9.38 7.06 -2.31
C GLU A 154 -9.74 7.99 -3.47
N PHE A 155 -9.19 9.20 -3.42
CA PHE A 155 -9.19 10.18 -4.51
C PHE A 155 -7.73 10.61 -4.71
N SER A 156 -7.09 10.17 -5.80
CA SER A 156 -5.65 10.38 -6.00
C SER A 156 -5.32 10.85 -7.41
N ASP A 157 -4.58 11.94 -7.47
CA ASP A 157 -3.98 12.45 -8.71
C ASP A 157 -2.70 11.68 -9.01
N ILE A 158 -2.78 10.83 -10.04
CA ILE A 158 -1.70 9.90 -10.39
C ILE A 158 -0.56 10.61 -11.16
N ARG A 159 -0.70 11.89 -11.53
CA ARG A 159 0.39 12.65 -12.16
C ARG A 159 1.64 12.76 -11.28
N THR A 160 1.48 12.61 -9.97
CA THR A 160 2.60 12.59 -9.00
C THR A 160 3.18 11.20 -8.76
N TYR A 161 2.60 10.15 -9.35
CA TYR A 161 3.02 8.76 -9.12
C TYR A 161 4.28 8.42 -9.91
N GLY A 162 5.45 8.57 -9.30
CA GLY A 162 6.77 8.46 -9.93
C GLY A 162 7.21 7.05 -10.34
N ALA A 163 6.28 6.20 -10.83
CA ALA A 163 6.55 4.85 -11.29
C ALA A 163 5.85 4.57 -12.64
N PRO A 164 6.43 5.02 -13.77
CA PRO A 164 5.78 4.95 -15.10
C PRO A 164 5.27 3.57 -15.47
N TYR A 165 6.05 2.51 -15.21
CA TYR A 165 5.62 1.13 -15.48
C TYR A 165 4.34 0.76 -14.70
N VAL A 166 4.26 1.14 -13.43
CA VAL A 166 3.06 0.88 -12.61
C VAL A 166 1.87 1.65 -13.16
N VAL A 167 2.05 2.93 -13.51
CA VAL A 167 0.99 3.78 -14.05
C VAL A 167 0.46 3.24 -15.39
N GLY A 168 1.33 2.85 -16.31
CA GLY A 168 0.93 2.40 -17.64
C GLY A 168 0.48 0.94 -17.70
N GLU A 169 1.24 0.02 -17.07
CA GLU A 169 1.04 -1.41 -17.25
C GLU A 169 0.20 -2.07 -16.14
N ILE A 170 0.24 -1.54 -14.93
CA ILE A 170 -0.54 -2.08 -13.80
C ILE A 170 -1.83 -1.29 -13.62
N MET A 171 -1.72 0.05 -13.54
CA MET A 171 -2.87 0.92 -13.36
C MET A 171 -3.60 1.24 -14.68
N LEU A 172 -3.05 0.83 -15.84
CA LEU A 172 -3.70 0.86 -17.16
C LEU A 172 -4.00 2.26 -17.73
N PHE A 173 -3.36 3.31 -17.24
CA PHE A 173 -3.45 4.64 -17.84
C PHE A 173 -2.81 4.68 -19.23
N GLY A 174 -3.36 5.50 -20.14
CA GLY A 174 -2.88 5.59 -21.51
C GLY A 174 -3.23 4.40 -22.40
N LYS A 175 -3.93 3.38 -21.89
CA LYS A 175 -4.49 2.28 -22.69
C LYS A 175 -5.81 2.72 -23.33
N THR A 176 -6.27 1.99 -24.35
CA THR A 176 -7.64 2.15 -24.83
C THR A 176 -8.64 1.61 -23.77
N PRO A 177 -9.90 2.08 -23.74
CA PRO A 177 -10.92 1.53 -22.83
C PRO A 177 -11.10 0.03 -22.96
N GLU A 178 -10.98 -0.50 -24.17
CA GLU A 178 -11.09 -1.94 -24.44
C GLU A 178 -9.94 -2.74 -23.81
N GLU A 179 -8.69 -2.31 -24.00
CA GLU A 179 -7.51 -2.92 -23.39
C GLU A 179 -7.60 -2.87 -21.86
N ALA A 180 -7.97 -1.72 -21.29
CA ALA A 180 -8.09 -1.56 -19.85
C ALA A 180 -9.16 -2.47 -19.26
N SER A 181 -10.34 -2.59 -19.91
CA SER A 181 -11.46 -3.42 -19.41
C SER A 181 -11.21 -4.92 -19.48
N LYS A 182 -10.27 -5.38 -20.32
CA LYS A 182 -9.94 -6.79 -20.52
C LYS A 182 -8.61 -7.19 -19.85
N SER A 183 -7.96 -6.27 -19.16
CA SER A 183 -6.64 -6.53 -18.60
C SER A 183 -6.71 -7.51 -17.41
N PRO A 184 -5.82 -8.52 -17.36
CA PRO A 184 -5.67 -9.38 -16.18
C PRO A 184 -5.17 -8.63 -14.94
N MET A 185 -4.66 -7.41 -15.10
CA MET A 185 -4.24 -6.56 -13.97
C MET A 185 -5.40 -6.13 -13.09
N LEU A 186 -6.65 -6.17 -13.58
CA LEU A 186 -7.84 -5.89 -12.77
C LEU A 186 -7.96 -6.84 -11.58
N ASP A 187 -7.73 -8.13 -11.81
CA ASP A 187 -7.75 -9.15 -10.76
C ASP A 187 -6.55 -9.00 -9.80
N VAL A 188 -5.37 -8.70 -10.35
CA VAL A 188 -4.16 -8.47 -9.53
C VAL A 188 -4.35 -7.29 -8.58
N MET A 189 -4.88 -6.17 -9.07
CA MET A 189 -5.17 -4.99 -8.25
C MET A 189 -6.26 -5.27 -7.20
N GLY A 190 -7.29 -6.03 -7.59
CA GLY A 190 -8.43 -6.34 -6.72
C GLY A 190 -8.08 -7.18 -5.49
N GLY A 191 -7.06 -8.03 -5.58
CA GLY A 191 -6.77 -9.05 -4.57
C GLY A 191 -6.65 -8.51 -3.14
N GLY A 192 -5.84 -7.47 -2.94
CA GLY A 192 -5.66 -6.87 -1.61
C GLY A 192 -6.92 -6.18 -1.06
N PHE A 193 -7.69 -5.52 -1.92
CA PHE A 193 -8.95 -4.88 -1.52
C PHE A 193 -10.02 -5.88 -1.12
N LEU A 194 -10.05 -7.03 -1.79
CA LEU A 194 -10.96 -8.13 -1.43
C LEU A 194 -10.58 -8.77 -0.08
N GLU A 195 -9.28 -8.88 0.22
CA GLU A 195 -8.79 -9.29 1.54
C GLU A 195 -9.20 -8.30 2.63
N SER A 196 -9.10 -7.00 2.38
CA SER A 196 -9.52 -5.95 3.32
C SER A 196 -11.03 -6.04 3.64
N ILE A 197 -11.86 -6.31 2.62
CA ILE A 197 -13.30 -6.51 2.82
C ILE A 197 -13.57 -7.70 3.74
N ASP A 198 -12.87 -8.83 3.54
CA ASP A 198 -13.02 -10.00 4.40
C ASP A 198 -12.61 -9.69 5.84
N MET A 199 -11.50 -9.00 6.05
CA MET A 199 -11.04 -8.62 7.40
C MET A 199 -12.07 -7.74 8.12
N VAL A 200 -12.57 -6.70 7.46
CA VAL A 200 -13.58 -5.80 8.05
C VAL A 200 -14.88 -6.54 8.33
N ALA A 201 -15.29 -7.43 7.41
CA ALA A 201 -16.50 -8.23 7.59
C ALA A 201 -16.41 -9.15 8.79
N ASP A 202 -15.30 -9.89 8.91
CA ASP A 202 -15.09 -10.83 10.02
C ASP A 202 -15.00 -10.08 11.36
N ALA A 203 -14.30 -8.95 11.39
CA ALA A 203 -14.15 -8.15 12.61
C ALA A 203 -15.48 -7.51 13.07
N LEU A 204 -16.35 -7.10 12.14
CA LEU A 204 -17.63 -6.47 12.47
C LEU A 204 -18.80 -7.46 12.54
N GLY A 205 -18.59 -8.72 12.15
CA GLY A 205 -19.60 -9.77 12.15
C GLY A 205 -20.59 -9.70 11.00
N PHE A 206 -20.21 -9.16 9.84
CA PHE A 206 -21.04 -9.23 8.63
C PHE A 206 -20.97 -10.63 8.00
N ALA A 207 -22.13 -11.28 7.83
CA ALA A 207 -22.23 -12.54 7.10
C ALA A 207 -22.34 -12.26 5.59
N LEU A 208 -21.16 -12.09 4.95
CA LEU A 208 -21.10 -11.76 3.52
C LEU A 208 -21.64 -12.90 2.65
N ASP A 209 -22.25 -12.50 1.53
CA ASP A 209 -22.54 -13.41 0.42
C ASP A 209 -21.25 -14.02 -0.13
N ASP A 210 -21.32 -15.20 -0.76
CA ASP A 210 -20.15 -15.93 -1.26
C ASP A 210 -19.34 -15.15 -2.30
N GLN A 211 -20.01 -14.34 -3.10
CA GLN A 211 -19.38 -13.54 -4.16
C GLN A 211 -19.39 -12.06 -3.83
N LYS A 212 -18.22 -11.45 -3.91
CA LYS A 212 -18.06 -9.99 -3.86
C LYS A 212 -18.31 -9.38 -5.23
N ARG A 213 -18.81 -8.16 -5.27
CA ARG A 213 -18.99 -7.42 -6.51
C ARG A 213 -17.76 -6.58 -6.83
N THR A 214 -17.34 -6.59 -8.10
CA THR A 214 -16.29 -5.72 -8.61
C THR A 214 -16.82 -4.93 -9.79
N GLN A 215 -16.56 -3.62 -9.81
CA GLN A 215 -16.91 -2.73 -10.90
C GLN A 215 -15.68 -1.91 -11.30
N HIS A 216 -15.50 -1.72 -12.59
CA HIS A 216 -14.46 -0.87 -13.16
C HIS A 216 -15.10 0.10 -14.15
N ALA A 217 -14.86 1.38 -13.98
CA ALA A 217 -15.26 2.43 -14.89
C ALA A 217 -14.05 3.25 -15.29
N VAL A 218 -14.01 3.67 -16.57
CA VAL A 218 -12.94 4.51 -17.12
C VAL A 218 -13.51 5.80 -17.69
N ALA A 219 -12.69 6.86 -17.69
CA ALA A 219 -12.92 8.06 -18.46
C ALA A 219 -11.69 8.33 -19.35
N ILE A 220 -11.95 8.75 -20.58
CA ILE A 220 -10.92 8.97 -21.60
C ILE A 220 -10.51 10.45 -21.67
N ALA A 221 -9.25 10.72 -21.98
CA ALA A 221 -8.80 12.07 -22.21
C ALA A 221 -9.57 12.74 -23.35
N THR A 222 -9.96 14.02 -23.17
CA THR A 222 -10.57 14.86 -24.21
C THR A 222 -9.58 15.85 -24.82
N ARG A 223 -8.40 15.98 -24.21
CA ARG A 223 -7.24 16.78 -24.66
C ARG A 223 -5.96 16.04 -24.25
N PRO A 224 -4.80 16.37 -24.83
CA PRO A 224 -3.53 15.85 -24.35
C PRO A 224 -3.31 16.18 -22.87
N ILE A 225 -2.87 15.18 -22.08
CA ILE A 225 -2.62 15.31 -20.63
C ILE A 225 -1.19 14.85 -20.34
N ASP A 226 -0.39 15.71 -19.70
CA ASP A 226 0.93 15.32 -19.20
C ASP A 226 0.80 14.33 -18.04
N SER A 227 1.60 13.26 -18.11
CA SER A 227 1.55 12.19 -17.11
C SER A 227 2.94 11.56 -16.89
N PRO A 228 3.11 10.70 -15.86
CA PRO A 228 4.35 9.95 -15.66
C PRO A 228 4.74 9.03 -16.82
N ILE A 229 3.80 8.64 -17.68
CA ILE A 229 4.05 7.80 -18.86
C ILE A 229 4.22 8.61 -20.16
N GLY A 230 4.35 9.91 -20.06
CA GLY A 230 4.33 10.84 -21.18
C GLY A 230 2.95 11.44 -21.43
N ILE A 231 2.69 11.91 -22.65
CA ILE A 231 1.40 12.50 -22.99
C ILE A 231 0.36 11.42 -23.21
N ILE A 232 -0.76 11.51 -22.48
CA ILE A 232 -1.95 10.71 -22.74
C ILE A 232 -2.77 11.44 -23.78
N GLU A 233 -2.90 10.84 -24.96
CA GLU A 233 -3.64 11.41 -26.08
C GLU A 233 -5.15 11.27 -25.90
N PRO A 234 -5.96 12.15 -26.56
CA PRO A 234 -7.41 12.03 -26.54
C PRO A 234 -7.90 10.65 -26.95
N GLY A 235 -8.90 10.12 -26.24
CA GLY A 235 -9.46 8.78 -26.45
C GLY A 235 -8.81 7.68 -25.62
N LEU A 236 -7.71 7.95 -24.92
CA LEU A 236 -7.05 7.00 -24.04
C LEU A 236 -7.48 7.23 -22.58
N VAL A 237 -7.35 6.19 -21.75
CA VAL A 237 -7.75 6.18 -20.33
C VAL A 237 -6.95 7.23 -19.54
N ALA A 238 -7.66 8.19 -18.95
CA ALA A 238 -7.12 9.27 -18.13
C ALA A 238 -7.70 9.35 -16.72
N ALA A 239 -8.84 8.69 -16.48
CA ALA A 239 -9.33 8.49 -15.12
C ALA A 239 -9.99 7.11 -14.99
N GLN A 240 -9.94 6.54 -13.78
CA GLN A 240 -10.46 5.21 -13.48
C GLN A 240 -11.09 5.16 -12.10
N ARG A 241 -12.16 4.43 -12.01
CA ARG A 241 -12.83 4.13 -10.75
C ARG A 241 -13.01 2.63 -10.62
N PHE A 242 -12.42 2.08 -9.56
CA PHE A 242 -12.67 0.71 -9.15
C PHE A 242 -13.55 0.71 -7.92
N THR A 243 -14.49 -0.23 -7.85
CA THR A 243 -15.33 -0.43 -6.68
C THR A 243 -15.41 -1.92 -6.38
N TRP A 244 -15.06 -2.30 -5.17
CA TRP A 244 -15.20 -3.64 -4.62
C TRP A 244 -16.20 -3.61 -3.48
N GLU A 245 -17.13 -4.54 -3.45
CA GLU A 245 -18.20 -4.56 -2.45
C GLU A 245 -18.36 -5.95 -1.84
N GLY A 246 -18.40 -5.99 -0.53
CA GLY A 246 -18.95 -7.09 0.24
C GLY A 246 -20.44 -6.87 0.45
N THR A 247 -21.27 -7.89 0.14
CA THR A 247 -22.72 -7.79 0.21
C THR A 247 -23.29 -8.78 1.22
N VAL A 248 -24.45 -8.42 1.79
CA VAL A 248 -25.28 -9.31 2.59
C VAL A 248 -26.67 -9.31 1.95
N ARG A 249 -27.14 -10.45 1.47
CA ARG A 249 -28.42 -10.60 0.73
C ARG A 249 -28.50 -9.62 -0.45
N GLY A 250 -27.39 -9.44 -1.16
CA GLY A 250 -27.27 -8.55 -2.31
C GLY A 250 -27.16 -7.04 -1.98
N GLN A 251 -27.27 -6.63 -0.73
CA GLN A 251 -27.05 -5.25 -0.30
C GLN A 251 -25.58 -5.03 0.07
N ALA A 252 -24.94 -3.99 -0.47
CA ALA A 252 -23.59 -3.62 -0.09
C ALA A 252 -23.53 -3.19 1.38
N VAL A 253 -22.64 -3.82 2.15
CA VAL A 253 -22.39 -3.52 3.57
C VAL A 253 -20.95 -3.06 3.79
N ILE A 254 -20.04 -3.38 2.85
CA ILE A 254 -18.68 -2.85 2.82
C ILE A 254 -18.39 -2.42 1.37
N THR A 255 -17.90 -1.20 1.20
CA THR A 255 -17.49 -0.66 -0.10
C THR A 255 -16.06 -0.15 -0.01
N VAL A 256 -15.19 -0.66 -0.85
CA VAL A 256 -13.85 -0.11 -1.08
C VAL A 256 -13.81 0.49 -2.48
N ARG A 257 -13.31 1.72 -2.60
CA ARG A 257 -13.28 2.42 -3.89
C ARG A 257 -11.99 3.18 -4.08
N THR A 258 -11.46 3.14 -5.30
CA THR A 258 -10.39 4.03 -5.77
C THR A 258 -10.92 4.93 -6.87
N ASN A 259 -10.58 6.21 -6.81
CA ASN A 259 -10.75 7.18 -7.89
C ASN A 259 -9.35 7.69 -8.23
N TRP A 260 -8.78 7.19 -9.31
CA TRP A 260 -7.48 7.58 -9.82
C TRP A 260 -7.64 8.41 -11.08
N PHE A 261 -6.99 9.55 -11.16
CA PHE A 261 -7.18 10.49 -12.26
C PHE A 261 -5.86 11.21 -12.62
N MET A 262 -5.79 11.71 -13.84
CA MET A 262 -4.70 12.54 -14.35
C MET A 262 -5.14 14.03 -14.37
N GLY A 263 -5.23 14.62 -13.17
CA GLY A 263 -5.88 15.91 -12.96
C GLY A 263 -7.40 15.78 -12.89
N GLU A 264 -8.09 16.81 -12.39
CA GLU A 264 -9.53 16.75 -12.14
C GLU A 264 -10.37 17.10 -13.37
N GLU A 265 -9.75 17.48 -14.48
CA GLU A 265 -10.41 17.94 -15.70
C GLU A 265 -9.80 17.33 -16.97
N GLY A 266 -10.54 17.41 -18.07
CA GLY A 266 -10.05 17.03 -19.38
C GLY A 266 -10.27 15.56 -19.74
N PHE A 267 -11.30 14.93 -19.18
CA PHE A 267 -11.73 13.57 -19.52
C PHE A 267 -13.25 13.44 -19.64
N ASP A 268 -13.72 12.43 -20.35
CA ASP A 268 -15.11 12.09 -20.61
C ASP A 268 -15.38 10.61 -20.25
N PRO A 269 -16.44 10.25 -19.48
CA PRO A 269 -17.34 11.20 -18.83
C PRO A 269 -16.64 12.05 -17.76
N ALA A 270 -17.07 13.28 -17.60
CA ALA A 270 -16.60 14.15 -16.52
C ALA A 270 -17.06 13.60 -15.16
N TRP A 271 -16.10 13.40 -14.24
CA TRP A 271 -16.40 13.01 -12.88
C TRP A 271 -16.14 14.17 -11.93
N SER A 272 -16.97 14.28 -10.91
CA SER A 272 -16.73 15.20 -9.80
C SER A 272 -16.14 14.43 -8.62
N PHE A 273 -15.02 14.91 -8.09
CA PHE A 273 -14.37 14.35 -6.91
C PHE A 273 -14.66 15.16 -5.64
N GLY A 274 -15.55 16.14 -5.75
CA GLY A 274 -15.89 17.06 -4.66
C GLY A 274 -14.86 18.18 -4.47
N PRO A 275 -15.14 19.15 -3.59
CA PRO A 275 -14.32 20.36 -3.44
C PRO A 275 -13.02 20.12 -2.65
N GLU A 276 -12.81 18.92 -2.13
CA GLU A 276 -11.71 18.63 -1.21
C GLU A 276 -10.44 18.09 -1.90
N GLY A 277 -10.50 17.81 -3.21
CA GLY A 277 -9.38 17.32 -3.99
C GLY A 277 -8.89 15.93 -3.55
N GLU A 278 -7.59 15.70 -3.65
CA GLU A 278 -6.94 14.44 -3.29
C GLU A 278 -7.04 14.14 -1.79
N ARG A 279 -7.54 12.96 -1.46
CA ARG A 279 -7.78 12.52 -0.09
C ARG A 279 -8.11 11.04 0.01
N PHE A 280 -8.13 10.54 1.25
CA PHE A 280 -8.78 9.30 1.60
C PHE A 280 -9.99 9.56 2.51
N GLU A 281 -11.03 8.77 2.39
CA GLU A 281 -12.22 8.84 3.23
C GLU A 281 -12.53 7.48 3.85
N VAL A 282 -12.94 7.51 5.12
CA VAL A 282 -13.54 6.37 5.82
C VAL A 282 -14.88 6.81 6.37
N GLU A 283 -15.93 6.05 6.07
CA GLU A 283 -17.28 6.30 6.55
C GLU A 283 -17.86 5.04 7.16
N VAL A 284 -18.45 5.18 8.34
CA VAL A 284 -19.18 4.13 9.03
C VAL A 284 -20.62 4.60 9.23
N GLN A 285 -21.55 3.90 8.64
CA GLN A 285 -23.00 4.13 8.83
C GLN A 285 -23.50 3.24 9.96
N GLY A 286 -23.96 3.89 11.02
CA GLY A 286 -24.43 3.25 12.25
C GLY A 286 -25.10 4.28 13.16
N ASP A 287 -25.09 4.05 14.44
CA ASP A 287 -25.60 4.98 15.43
C ASP A 287 -24.52 5.30 16.47
N PRO A 288 -23.88 6.50 16.37
CA PRO A 288 -24.00 7.52 15.32
C PRO A 288 -23.26 7.15 14.02
N ASN A 289 -23.55 7.86 12.92
CA ASN A 289 -22.73 7.84 11.71
C ASN A 289 -21.42 8.55 11.96
N SER A 290 -20.35 8.05 11.35
CA SER A 290 -19.01 8.65 11.44
C SER A 290 -18.38 8.78 10.06
N LYS A 291 -17.73 9.91 9.79
CA LYS A 291 -16.92 10.14 8.58
C LYS A 291 -15.59 10.78 8.97
N VAL A 292 -14.49 10.22 8.44
CA VAL A 292 -13.14 10.77 8.60
C VAL A 292 -12.54 11.00 7.22
N SER A 293 -11.98 12.18 7.00
CA SER A 293 -11.23 12.53 5.79
C SER A 293 -9.76 12.70 6.12
N PHE A 294 -8.92 11.97 5.39
CA PHE A 294 -7.47 12.06 5.51
C PHE A 294 -6.95 12.86 4.32
N ARG A 295 -6.49 14.08 4.57
CA ARG A 295 -5.86 14.92 3.57
C ARG A 295 -4.36 14.66 3.59
N GLY A 296 -3.86 13.95 2.58
CA GLY A 296 -2.46 13.57 2.47
C GLY A 296 -1.54 14.65 1.93
N TRP A 297 -2.04 15.87 1.69
CA TRP A 297 -1.25 16.96 1.17
C TRP A 297 -0.21 17.42 2.17
N HIS A 298 1.04 17.26 1.79
CA HIS A 298 2.13 17.95 2.45
C HIS A 298 2.39 19.27 1.68
N PRO A 299 2.60 20.42 2.37
CA PRO A 299 2.89 21.70 1.72
C PRO A 299 4.02 21.64 0.71
N GLU A 300 5.06 20.85 0.97
CA GLU A 300 6.19 20.62 0.07
C GLU A 300 5.78 19.93 -1.25
N SER A 301 4.80 19.03 -1.22
CA SER A 301 4.32 18.37 -2.45
C SER A 301 3.65 19.37 -3.39
N VAL A 302 2.89 20.30 -2.85
CA VAL A 302 2.27 21.39 -3.62
C VAL A 302 3.32 22.37 -4.11
N ALA A 303 4.26 22.79 -3.26
CA ALA A 303 5.37 23.69 -3.64
C ALA A 303 6.30 23.07 -4.69
N ALA A 304 6.48 21.74 -4.66
CA ALA A 304 7.25 21.00 -5.65
C ALA A 304 6.47 20.73 -6.96
N GLY A 305 5.30 21.32 -7.17
CA GLY A 305 4.50 21.13 -8.37
C GLY A 305 4.02 19.69 -8.56
N LEU A 306 3.53 19.08 -7.51
CA LEU A 306 3.02 17.70 -7.50
C LEU A 306 4.09 16.62 -7.82
N LYS A 307 5.36 16.86 -7.51
CA LYS A 307 6.44 15.86 -7.74
C LYS A 307 6.46 14.72 -6.74
N ARG A 308 5.73 14.83 -5.64
CA ARG A 308 5.71 13.86 -4.54
C ARG A 308 4.29 13.34 -4.31
N ASN A 309 4.07 12.06 -4.56
CA ASN A 309 2.77 11.44 -4.33
C ASN A 309 2.58 11.11 -2.83
N PRO A 310 1.58 11.70 -2.15
CA PRO A 310 1.32 11.46 -0.73
C PRO A 310 0.95 10.01 -0.41
N GLY A 311 0.24 9.33 -1.30
CA GLY A 311 -0.13 7.92 -1.14
C GLY A 311 1.08 7.00 -1.11
N ILE A 312 2.09 7.24 -1.96
CA ILE A 312 3.36 6.49 -1.94
C ILE A 312 4.09 6.70 -0.61
N VAL A 313 4.17 7.95 -0.15
CA VAL A 313 4.80 8.28 1.14
C VAL A 313 4.06 7.62 2.29
N ALA A 314 2.74 7.78 2.34
CA ALA A 314 1.91 7.20 3.39
C ALA A 314 2.01 5.67 3.42
N THR A 315 2.07 5.01 2.24
CA THR A 315 2.29 3.55 2.15
C THR A 315 3.63 3.17 2.78
N GLY A 316 4.73 3.80 2.35
CA GLY A 316 6.07 3.48 2.85
C GLY A 316 6.19 3.70 4.36
N ILE A 317 5.73 4.84 4.86
CA ILE A 317 5.80 5.18 6.30
C ILE A 317 4.89 4.27 7.13
N HIS A 318 3.70 3.92 6.63
CA HIS A 318 2.80 3.04 7.39
C HIS A 318 3.37 1.62 7.54
N VAL A 319 3.98 1.07 6.48
CA VAL A 319 4.70 -0.22 6.53
C VAL A 319 5.87 -0.14 7.51
N VAL A 320 6.69 0.91 7.42
CA VAL A 320 7.85 1.11 8.33
C VAL A 320 7.40 1.22 9.79
N SER A 321 6.34 1.97 10.07
CA SER A 321 5.80 2.12 11.43
C SER A 321 5.32 0.80 12.03
N ALA A 322 5.00 -0.20 11.22
CA ALA A 322 4.59 -1.53 11.69
C ALA A 322 5.79 -2.40 12.14
N ILE A 323 7.01 -2.11 11.68
CA ILE A 323 8.20 -2.98 11.90
C ILE A 323 8.40 -3.33 13.38
N PRO A 324 8.45 -2.40 14.35
CA PRO A 324 8.68 -2.76 15.75
C PRO A 324 7.64 -3.75 16.29
N TYR A 325 6.38 -3.54 15.93
CA TYR A 325 5.26 -4.36 16.39
C TYR A 325 5.26 -5.77 15.75
N VAL A 326 5.74 -5.87 14.51
CA VAL A 326 5.87 -7.14 13.78
C VAL A 326 7.02 -7.96 14.32
N VAL A 327 8.15 -7.32 14.65
CA VAL A 327 9.31 -8.00 15.24
C VAL A 327 8.99 -8.55 16.63
N GLU A 328 8.15 -7.85 17.42
CA GLU A 328 7.75 -8.28 18.75
C GLU A 328 6.57 -9.28 18.76
N ALA A 329 5.93 -9.52 17.61
CA ALA A 329 4.78 -10.41 17.52
C ALA A 329 5.18 -11.89 17.61
N GLN A 330 4.22 -12.74 17.98
CA GLN A 330 4.40 -14.20 17.92
C GLN A 330 4.53 -14.64 16.45
N PRO A 331 5.38 -15.63 16.15
CA PRO A 331 5.58 -16.12 14.80
C PRO A 331 4.28 -16.49 14.07
N GLY A 332 4.24 -16.22 12.76
CA GLY A 332 3.09 -16.51 11.90
C GLY A 332 2.71 -15.32 11.03
N ILE A 333 1.66 -15.47 10.22
CA ILE A 333 1.08 -14.35 9.47
C ILE A 333 0.21 -13.55 10.43
N LYS A 334 0.47 -12.25 10.55
CA LYS A 334 -0.25 -11.34 11.44
C LYS A 334 -0.96 -10.25 10.65
N THR A 335 -2.17 -9.94 11.08
CA THR A 335 -3.04 -8.91 10.51
C THR A 335 -3.24 -7.78 11.51
N TYR A 336 -4.01 -6.77 11.16
CA TYR A 336 -4.41 -5.74 12.15
C TYR A 336 -5.26 -6.26 13.30
N LEU A 337 -5.87 -7.44 13.15
CA LEU A 337 -6.63 -8.06 14.23
C LEU A 337 -5.73 -8.71 15.29
N ASP A 338 -4.47 -8.98 14.93
CA ASP A 338 -3.48 -9.64 15.79
C ASP A 338 -2.49 -8.67 16.42
N LEU A 339 -2.23 -7.55 15.76
CA LEU A 339 -1.23 -6.57 16.18
C LEU A 339 -1.85 -5.48 17.06
N PRO A 340 -1.08 -4.92 18.01
CA PRO A 340 -1.53 -3.76 18.77
C PRO A 340 -1.64 -2.52 17.88
N LEU A 341 -2.12 -1.42 18.44
CA LEU A 341 -2.21 -0.16 17.73
C LEU A 341 -0.82 0.32 17.28
N VAL A 342 -0.56 0.26 15.98
CA VAL A 342 0.68 0.79 15.39
C VAL A 342 0.64 2.32 15.42
N SER A 343 1.67 2.96 15.94
CA SER A 343 1.80 4.42 16.02
C SER A 343 3.05 4.91 15.29
N GLY A 344 3.02 6.17 14.82
CA GLY A 344 4.21 6.88 14.34
C GLY A 344 5.15 7.29 15.48
N ARG A 345 6.21 8.01 15.12
CA ARG A 345 7.17 8.56 16.06
C ARG A 345 7.23 10.09 15.92
N ALA A 346 7.51 10.77 17.02
CA ALA A 346 7.77 12.19 17.02
C ALA A 346 9.04 12.50 16.21
N ALA A 347 9.11 13.70 15.62
CA ALA A 347 10.34 14.18 15.02
C ALA A 347 11.45 14.22 16.07
N GLN A 348 12.70 13.96 15.64
CA GLN A 348 13.83 13.75 16.55
C GLN A 348 14.05 14.93 17.54
N GLU A 349 13.80 16.15 17.08
CA GLU A 349 13.91 17.37 17.91
C GLU A 349 12.86 17.45 19.02
N PHE A 350 11.77 16.67 18.93
CA PHE A 350 10.70 16.59 19.94
C PHE A 350 10.64 15.24 20.65
N ALA A 351 11.52 14.31 20.28
CA ALA A 351 11.58 13.00 20.91
C ALA A 351 12.18 13.06 22.33
N LYS A 352 11.79 12.10 23.18
CA LYS A 352 12.29 12.00 24.55
C LYS A 352 13.68 11.39 24.59
#